data_461caa9bf695a23207bbcf53b61dabd7
#
_entry.id   461caa9bf695a23207bbcf53b61dabd7
#
_cell.length_a   1.000
_cell.length_b   1.000
_cell.length_c   1.000
_cell.angle_alpha   90.00
_cell.angle_beta   90.00
_cell.angle_gamma   90.00
#
_symmetry.space_group_name_H-M   'P 1'
#
loop_
_entity.id
_entity.type
_entity.pdbx_description
1 polymer ?
#
loop_
_entity_poly.entity_id
_entity_poly.type
_entity_poly.pdbx_seq_one_letter_code
_entity_poly.pdbx_strand_id
1 'polypeptide(L)'
;MDFLPDIEKFKNFFDGTDSKNEISIAVEEAKKYDIFNLISRVSALNLFHQNQTKSVILDTYIEGVLCQTRDQFPSKYTISSGKFRKIINQISDTSLKYSIDPPENMFVQNVMFYGNYRVLNGIDQTPAYNLQHMISVLFAKGIEYPKEFLDATYILVNGMLEISEKIVGGILNTENNHDTDEEKGIMIPSAMELNKYTELVITNGADFRKLFLNRIELLDLVTIEFGVQFEGDFDNKSFYTRPFLYNEEKDQYILLNAGLLPTAIVFWITCLAKKYGIFEEVLENYNDYIFHECQKYLCNLGHKKVLESQMGIDLFSSSGYKEYIASVQNNQLVIVQYLYDDGKNYNACTLHSTIEKKEFNDVVSKRLSYHYSKIIEYGVEKEDIFVIIIINSLGRGMAYGIKKYDYCYPPLRIHPFELMCISINEKAESVFIPRYLKAKNNLQTFIQVTSQYPFQAI
;
A
#
# COMPACT_ATOMS: atom_id res chain seq x y z
N MET A 1 -0.55 -26.95 -11.79
CA MET A 1 0.70 -26.19 -11.64
C MET A 1 0.37 -25.00 -10.76
N ASP A 2 0.93 -24.97 -9.55
CA ASP A 2 0.69 -23.90 -8.58
C ASP A 2 1.54 -22.70 -9.00
N PHE A 3 0.89 -21.71 -9.61
CA PHE A 3 1.49 -20.41 -9.93
C PHE A 3 1.45 -19.42 -8.75
N LEU A 4 1.63 -19.91 -7.54
CA LEU A 4 2.00 -19.04 -6.44
C LEU A 4 3.52 -18.97 -6.42
N PRO A 5 4.13 -17.77 -6.47
CA PRO A 5 5.53 -17.68 -6.12
C PRO A 5 5.67 -18.31 -4.74
N ASP A 6 6.53 -19.30 -4.65
CA ASP A 6 6.84 -20.00 -3.42
C ASP A 6 7.30 -18.95 -2.40
N ILE A 7 6.47 -18.70 -1.40
CA ILE A 7 6.74 -17.68 -0.36
C ILE A 7 8.06 -18.01 0.35
N GLU A 8 8.43 -19.30 0.44
CA GLU A 8 9.75 -19.72 0.95
C GLU A 8 10.87 -19.35 -0.02
N LYS A 9 10.67 -19.42 -1.34
CA LYS A 9 11.66 -18.90 -2.30
C LYS A 9 11.75 -17.37 -2.22
N PHE A 10 10.63 -16.69 -1.97
CA PHE A 10 10.64 -15.24 -1.74
C PHE A 10 11.40 -14.89 -0.46
N LYS A 11 11.16 -15.61 0.64
CA LYS A 11 11.94 -15.47 1.89
C LYS A 11 13.41 -15.78 1.68
N ASN A 12 13.74 -16.87 1.02
CA ASN A 12 15.11 -17.27 0.74
C ASN A 12 15.85 -16.31 -0.22
N PHE A 13 15.11 -15.65 -1.10
CA PHE A 13 15.66 -14.59 -1.96
C PHE A 13 16.09 -13.36 -1.13
N PHE A 14 15.32 -13.00 -0.11
CA PHE A 14 15.65 -11.91 0.82
C PHE A 14 16.62 -12.33 1.94
N ASP A 15 16.72 -13.60 2.25
CA ASP A 15 17.73 -14.15 3.20
C ASP A 15 19.13 -14.28 2.60
N GLY A 16 19.32 -13.85 1.34
CA GLY A 16 20.62 -13.79 0.71
C GLY A 16 21.64 -13.00 1.56
N THR A 17 22.64 -13.69 2.07
CA THR A 17 23.62 -13.22 3.04
C THR A 17 24.39 -11.98 2.62
N ASP A 18 24.51 -11.70 1.32
CA ASP A 18 25.29 -10.58 0.80
C ASP A 18 24.62 -9.20 0.97
N SER A 19 23.30 -9.13 0.90
CA SER A 19 22.57 -7.85 0.96
C SER A 19 22.45 -7.28 2.38
N LYS A 20 22.30 -8.15 3.38
CA LYS A 20 22.35 -7.76 4.80
C LYS A 20 23.73 -7.21 5.15
N ASN A 21 24.77 -7.67 4.48
CA ASN A 21 26.13 -7.24 4.72
C ASN A 21 26.36 -5.79 4.27
N GLU A 22 25.88 -5.39 3.08
CA GLU A 22 26.07 -4.04 2.54
C GLU A 22 25.36 -2.97 3.39
N ILE A 23 24.11 -3.22 3.80
CA ILE A 23 23.37 -2.32 4.70
C ILE A 23 24.03 -2.25 6.06
N SER A 24 24.46 -3.38 6.62
CA SER A 24 25.17 -3.42 7.91
C SER A 24 26.48 -2.63 7.88
N ILE A 25 27.25 -2.75 6.80
CA ILE A 25 28.49 -1.96 6.61
C ILE A 25 28.16 -0.46 6.51
N ALA A 26 27.11 -0.09 5.78
CA ALA A 26 26.67 1.30 5.65
C ALA A 26 26.19 1.88 6.98
N VAL A 27 25.51 1.07 7.83
CA VAL A 27 25.10 1.47 9.18
C VAL A 27 26.31 1.67 10.08
N GLU A 28 27.33 0.81 10.01
CA GLU A 28 28.59 0.99 10.75
C GLU A 28 29.33 2.28 10.31
N GLU A 29 29.33 2.58 9.01
CA GLU A 29 29.92 3.84 8.51
C GLU A 29 29.15 5.07 9.02
N ALA A 30 27.82 4.97 9.22
CA ALA A 30 26.99 6.05 9.76
C ALA A 30 27.44 6.52 11.16
N LYS A 31 28.01 5.64 11.98
CA LYS A 31 28.50 5.96 13.35
C LYS A 31 29.57 7.06 13.38
N LYS A 32 30.19 7.34 12.24
CA LYS A 32 31.22 8.39 12.08
C LYS A 32 30.66 9.80 11.91
N TYR A 33 29.35 9.93 11.75
CA TYR A 33 28.70 11.19 11.40
C TYR A 33 27.56 11.56 12.36
N ASP A 34 27.13 12.84 12.31
CA ASP A 34 25.89 13.28 12.94
C ASP A 34 24.71 12.50 12.31
N ILE A 35 24.15 11.61 13.11
CA ILE A 35 23.15 10.67 12.63
C ILE A 35 21.85 11.37 12.21
N PHE A 36 21.46 12.44 12.88
CA PHE A 36 20.27 13.22 12.50
C PHE A 36 20.48 13.93 11.16
N ASN A 37 21.69 14.45 10.91
CA ASN A 37 22.03 15.03 9.60
C ASN A 37 22.02 13.95 8.49
N LEU A 38 22.53 12.78 8.79
CA LEU A 38 22.56 11.67 7.82
C LEU A 38 21.14 11.18 7.51
N ILE A 39 20.33 10.88 8.53
CA ILE A 39 18.95 10.43 8.36
C ILE A 39 18.12 11.46 7.59
N SER A 40 18.18 12.74 7.94
CA SER A 40 17.42 13.78 7.25
C SER A 40 17.76 13.88 5.75
N ARG A 41 19.02 13.65 5.37
CA ARG A 41 19.43 13.60 3.96
C ARG A 41 18.94 12.34 3.25
N VAL A 42 18.96 11.19 3.93
CA VAL A 42 18.40 9.94 3.37
C VAL A 42 16.90 10.06 3.20
N SER A 43 16.20 10.61 4.19
CA SER A 43 14.76 10.88 4.10
C SER A 43 14.41 11.84 2.96
N ALA A 44 15.25 12.86 2.74
CA ALA A 44 15.10 13.79 1.62
C ALA A 44 15.20 13.09 0.26
N LEU A 45 16.01 12.04 0.13
CA LEU A 45 16.10 11.26 -1.12
C LEU A 45 14.78 10.57 -1.49
N ASN A 46 13.93 10.22 -0.50
CA ASN A 46 12.60 9.66 -0.74
C ASN A 46 11.62 10.67 -1.37
N LEU A 47 11.92 11.97 -1.33
CA LEU A 47 11.09 12.99 -1.96
C LEU A 47 11.34 13.12 -3.47
N PHE A 48 12.44 12.58 -3.97
CA PHE A 48 12.75 12.61 -5.41
C PHE A 48 11.97 11.52 -6.14
N HIS A 49 11.23 11.93 -7.16
CA HIS A 49 10.42 11.04 -7.98
C HIS A 49 11.21 9.83 -8.52
N GLN A 50 12.45 10.05 -8.95
CA GLN A 50 13.33 9.01 -9.50
C GLN A 50 13.68 7.92 -8.46
N ASN A 51 13.57 8.23 -7.16
CA ASN A 51 13.92 7.31 -6.09
C ASN A 51 12.72 6.53 -5.53
N GLN A 52 11.51 6.83 -5.97
CA GLN A 52 10.29 6.23 -5.39
C GLN A 52 10.25 4.71 -5.51
N THR A 53 10.71 4.15 -6.64
CA THR A 53 10.82 2.70 -6.83
C THR A 53 11.90 2.05 -5.95
N LYS A 54 12.79 2.84 -5.37
CA LYS A 54 13.92 2.44 -4.53
C LYS A 54 13.75 2.83 -3.05
N SER A 55 12.59 3.40 -2.71
CA SER A 55 12.28 3.85 -1.34
C SER A 55 12.47 2.73 -0.31
N VAL A 56 12.12 1.49 -0.66
CA VAL A 56 12.28 0.32 0.23
C VAL A 56 13.72 0.14 0.69
N ILE A 57 14.72 0.47 -0.14
CA ILE A 57 16.13 0.35 0.20
C ILE A 57 16.55 1.45 1.16
N LEU A 58 16.13 2.69 0.86
CA LEU A 58 16.35 3.83 1.75
C LEU A 58 15.69 3.59 3.11
N ASP A 59 14.47 3.09 3.09
CA ASP A 59 13.72 2.72 4.29
C ASP A 59 14.43 1.61 5.09
N THR A 60 14.97 0.59 4.42
CA THR A 60 15.71 -0.48 5.07
C THR A 60 17.00 0.04 5.72
N TYR A 61 17.67 0.98 5.08
CA TYR A 61 18.83 1.63 5.68
C TYR A 61 18.46 2.46 6.92
N ILE A 62 17.39 3.28 6.84
CA ILE A 62 16.88 4.05 7.98
C ILE A 62 16.54 3.11 9.13
N GLU A 63 15.81 2.02 8.87
CA GLU A 63 15.47 1.03 9.90
C GLU A 63 16.71 0.41 10.53
N GLY A 64 17.70 0.04 9.72
CA GLY A 64 18.98 -0.51 10.21
C GLY A 64 19.72 0.46 11.16
N VAL A 65 19.60 1.76 10.91
CA VAL A 65 20.13 2.80 11.82
C VAL A 65 19.28 2.92 13.09
N LEU A 66 17.96 2.94 12.97
CA LEU A 66 17.03 3.09 14.11
C LEU A 66 17.08 1.90 15.07
N CYS A 67 17.44 0.69 14.58
CA CYS A 67 17.63 -0.49 15.41
C CYS A 67 18.85 -0.40 16.34
N GLN A 68 19.78 0.52 16.07
CA GLN A 68 20.90 0.78 16.95
C GLN A 68 20.47 1.70 18.10
N THR A 69 21.19 1.64 19.23
CA THR A 69 20.98 2.60 20.32
C THR A 69 21.61 3.95 19.97
N ARG A 70 21.04 5.04 20.49
CA ARG A 70 21.54 6.41 20.23
C ARG A 70 23.00 6.57 20.58
N ASP A 71 23.48 5.94 21.65
CA ASP A 71 24.86 6.01 22.14
C ASP A 71 25.89 5.48 21.13
N GLN A 72 25.46 4.65 20.18
CA GLN A 72 26.34 4.16 19.12
C GLN A 72 26.67 5.21 18.06
N PHE A 73 26.00 6.36 18.09
CA PHE A 73 26.22 7.50 17.19
C PHE A 73 26.72 8.73 17.94
N PRO A 74 27.92 8.71 18.55
CA PRO A 74 28.42 9.82 19.36
C PRO A 74 28.90 11.01 18.52
N SER A 75 29.06 10.81 17.21
CA SER A 75 29.67 11.83 16.33
C SER A 75 28.71 12.97 16.05
N LYS A 76 29.28 14.21 16.06
CA LYS A 76 28.58 15.44 15.66
C LYS A 76 29.09 15.99 14.32
N TYR A 77 29.90 15.22 13.59
CA TYR A 77 30.45 15.66 12.32
C TYR A 77 29.42 15.53 11.20
N THR A 78 29.09 16.66 10.57
CA THR A 78 28.25 16.67 9.38
C THR A 78 28.90 15.89 8.25
N ILE A 79 28.15 15.00 7.62
CA ILE A 79 28.64 14.20 6.49
C ILE A 79 28.87 15.08 5.26
N SER A 80 30.05 14.97 4.63
CA SER A 80 30.32 15.66 3.35
C SER A 80 29.54 14.99 2.20
N SER A 81 29.24 15.74 1.14
CA SER A 81 28.50 15.22 -0.02
C SER A 81 29.20 14.03 -0.68
N GLY A 82 30.53 14.00 -0.74
CA GLY A 82 31.26 12.86 -1.30
C GLY A 82 31.15 11.59 -0.46
N LYS A 83 31.17 11.72 0.86
CA LYS A 83 31.00 10.58 1.77
C LYS A 83 29.55 10.10 1.80
N PHE A 84 28.60 11.02 1.77
CA PHE A 84 27.18 10.72 1.64
C PHE A 84 26.91 9.90 0.36
N ARG A 85 27.40 10.39 -0.79
CA ARG A 85 27.30 9.68 -2.07
C ARG A 85 27.90 8.26 -1.99
N LYS A 86 29.01 8.09 -1.30
CA LYS A 86 29.63 6.77 -1.12
C LYS A 86 28.70 5.79 -0.36
N ILE A 87 28.08 6.25 0.74
CA ILE A 87 27.12 5.44 1.51
C ILE A 87 25.91 5.08 0.64
N ILE A 88 25.33 6.06 -0.06
CA ILE A 88 24.15 5.81 -0.91
C ILE A 88 24.45 4.87 -2.07
N ASN A 89 25.61 5.01 -2.74
CA ASN A 89 26.01 4.08 -3.80
C ASN A 89 26.18 2.65 -3.25
N GLN A 90 26.78 2.52 -2.06
CA GLN A 90 26.94 1.21 -1.41
C GLN A 90 25.60 0.52 -1.15
N ILE A 91 24.60 1.23 -0.64
CA ILE A 91 23.26 0.65 -0.45
C ILE A 91 22.50 0.47 -1.78
N SER A 92 22.78 1.30 -2.79
CA SER A 92 22.19 1.16 -4.13
C SER A 92 22.61 -0.13 -4.83
N ASP A 93 23.87 -0.57 -4.65
CA ASP A 93 24.37 -1.81 -5.23
C ASP A 93 23.61 -3.04 -4.69
N THR A 94 23.05 -2.93 -3.49
CA THR A 94 22.13 -3.93 -2.93
C THR A 94 20.87 -4.08 -3.78
N SER A 95 20.36 -2.99 -4.37
CA SER A 95 19.09 -2.98 -5.12
C SER A 95 19.16 -3.71 -6.45
N LEU A 96 20.31 -3.72 -7.10
CA LEU A 96 20.48 -4.40 -8.39
C LEU A 96 20.35 -5.92 -8.28
N LYS A 97 20.56 -6.48 -7.10
CA LYS A 97 20.37 -7.90 -6.82
C LYS A 97 18.89 -8.28 -6.61
N TYR A 98 18.03 -7.28 -6.40
CA TYR A 98 16.59 -7.44 -6.15
C TYR A 98 15.71 -7.03 -7.33
N SER A 99 16.26 -6.92 -8.56
CA SER A 99 15.43 -6.82 -9.74
C SER A 99 14.69 -8.14 -9.91
N ILE A 100 13.59 -8.27 -9.17
CA ILE A 100 12.64 -9.35 -9.38
C ILE A 100 12.04 -9.09 -10.74
N ASP A 101 12.20 -10.04 -11.64
CA ASP A 101 11.34 -10.07 -12.82
C ASP A 101 9.89 -10.00 -12.30
N PRO A 102 9.12 -9.00 -12.74
CA PRO A 102 7.77 -8.83 -12.23
C PRO A 102 7.02 -10.16 -12.42
N PRO A 103 6.27 -10.63 -11.40
CA PRO A 103 5.44 -11.80 -11.58
C PRO A 103 4.61 -11.63 -12.85
N GLU A 104 4.35 -12.70 -13.58
CA GLU A 104 3.56 -12.69 -14.82
C GLU A 104 2.25 -11.91 -14.66
N ASN A 105 1.66 -11.94 -13.46
CA ASN A 105 0.49 -11.15 -13.10
C ASN A 105 0.72 -9.63 -13.13
N MET A 106 1.90 -9.14 -12.72
CA MET A 106 2.21 -7.70 -12.80
C MET A 106 2.46 -7.27 -14.25
N PHE A 107 3.08 -8.12 -15.05
CA PHE A 107 3.24 -7.86 -16.48
C PHE A 107 1.89 -7.74 -17.17
N VAL A 108 0.99 -8.68 -16.92
CA VAL A 108 -0.37 -8.67 -17.47
C VAL A 108 -1.16 -7.44 -16.97
N GLN A 109 -1.08 -7.11 -15.69
CA GLN A 109 -1.70 -5.90 -15.16
C GLN A 109 -1.13 -4.64 -15.81
N ASN A 110 0.19 -4.50 -15.91
CA ASN A 110 0.82 -3.34 -16.52
C ASN A 110 0.49 -3.17 -17.99
N VAL A 111 0.42 -4.26 -18.75
CA VAL A 111 0.11 -4.23 -20.18
C VAL A 111 -1.38 -4.00 -20.43
N MET A 112 -2.25 -4.66 -19.66
CA MET A 112 -3.69 -4.65 -19.91
C MET A 112 -4.42 -3.48 -19.26
N PHE A 113 -3.88 -2.90 -18.18
CA PHE A 113 -4.49 -1.79 -17.44
C PHE A 113 -3.81 -0.43 -17.68
N TYR A 114 -2.98 -0.28 -18.70
CA TYR A 114 -2.26 0.98 -18.96
C TYR A 114 -1.40 1.47 -17.77
N GLY A 115 -0.88 0.54 -17.02
CA GLY A 115 -0.09 0.81 -15.83
C GLY A 115 -0.68 0.20 -14.57
N ASN A 116 0.09 0.25 -13.51
CA ASN A 116 -0.35 -0.21 -12.20
C ASN A 116 -1.06 0.95 -11.49
N TYR A 117 -2.39 0.98 -11.54
CA TYR A 117 -3.19 2.02 -10.87
C TYR A 117 -2.92 2.12 -9.38
N ARG A 118 -2.51 1.03 -8.74
CA ARG A 118 -2.26 0.99 -7.32
C ARG A 118 -0.98 1.70 -6.92
N VAL A 119 0.06 1.56 -7.75
CA VAL A 119 1.37 2.14 -7.48
C VAL A 119 1.63 3.25 -8.48
N LEU A 120 1.36 4.48 -8.08
CA LEU A 120 1.67 5.66 -8.86
C LEU A 120 3.07 6.15 -8.48
N ASN A 121 3.97 6.21 -9.46
CA ASN A 121 5.35 6.66 -9.25
C ASN A 121 6.08 5.90 -8.13
N GLY A 122 5.83 4.59 -7.99
CA GLY A 122 6.45 3.76 -6.97
C GLY A 122 5.82 3.86 -5.56
N ILE A 123 4.81 4.72 -5.37
CA ILE A 123 4.10 4.87 -4.10
C ILE A 123 2.75 4.15 -4.17
N ASP A 124 2.49 3.27 -3.22
CA ASP A 124 1.18 2.62 -3.06
C ASP A 124 0.14 3.67 -2.63
N GLN A 125 -0.86 3.88 -3.48
CA GLN A 125 -1.94 4.85 -3.25
C GLN A 125 -3.07 4.31 -2.37
N THR A 126 -3.05 3.02 -2.07
CA THR A 126 -4.08 2.36 -1.25
C THR A 126 -4.26 3.02 0.13
N PRO A 127 -3.19 3.35 0.89
CA PRO A 127 -3.35 4.00 2.18
C PRO A 127 -3.98 5.39 2.08
N ALA A 128 -3.67 6.17 1.04
CA ALA A 128 -4.26 7.49 0.83
C ALA A 128 -5.77 7.38 0.51
N TYR A 129 -6.14 6.42 -0.32
CA TYR A 129 -7.53 6.09 -0.61
C TYR A 129 -8.29 5.67 0.66
N ASN A 130 -7.72 4.77 1.44
CA ASN A 130 -8.32 4.30 2.68
C ASN A 130 -8.50 5.46 3.68
N LEU A 131 -7.49 6.32 3.81
CA LEU A 131 -7.56 7.51 4.67
C LEU A 131 -8.68 8.45 4.26
N GLN A 132 -8.77 8.79 2.99
CA GLN A 132 -9.80 9.69 2.46
C GLN A 132 -11.21 9.18 2.81
N HIS A 133 -11.46 7.90 2.56
CA HIS A 133 -12.77 7.31 2.81
C HIS A 133 -13.05 7.09 4.29
N MET A 134 -12.04 6.75 5.09
CA MET A 134 -12.17 6.63 6.54
C MET A 134 -12.55 7.98 7.17
N ILE A 135 -11.90 9.07 6.78
CA ILE A 135 -12.27 10.42 7.22
C ILE A 135 -13.71 10.74 6.80
N SER A 136 -14.09 10.40 5.57
CA SER A 136 -15.46 10.63 5.09
C SER A 136 -16.52 9.93 5.95
N VAL A 137 -16.23 8.72 6.41
CA VAL A 137 -17.12 7.95 7.28
C VAL A 137 -17.15 8.49 8.70
N LEU A 138 -15.98 8.80 9.28
CA LEU A 138 -15.87 9.27 10.66
C LEU A 138 -16.57 10.60 10.90
N PHE A 139 -16.59 11.46 9.89
CA PHE A 139 -17.23 12.79 9.98
C PHE A 139 -18.55 12.88 9.20
N ALA A 140 -19.14 11.72 8.82
CA ALA A 140 -20.43 11.69 8.14
C ALA A 140 -21.57 12.11 9.08
N LYS A 141 -22.56 12.81 8.54
CA LYS A 141 -23.76 13.16 9.31
C LYS A 141 -24.56 11.90 9.64
N GLY A 142 -24.96 11.77 10.90
CA GLY A 142 -25.85 10.70 11.38
C GLY A 142 -25.12 9.49 11.99
N ILE A 143 -23.79 9.52 12.05
CA ILE A 143 -22.99 8.57 12.83
C ILE A 143 -22.44 9.32 14.04
N GLU A 144 -22.68 8.81 15.25
CA GLU A 144 -22.21 9.44 16.48
C GLU A 144 -21.08 8.59 17.09
N TYR A 145 -19.87 9.12 17.03
CA TYR A 145 -18.71 8.57 17.72
C TYR A 145 -18.36 9.39 18.97
N PRO A 146 -17.64 8.83 19.96
CA PRO A 146 -17.17 9.58 21.11
C PRO A 146 -16.41 10.85 20.70
N LYS A 147 -16.76 11.98 21.32
CA LYS A 147 -16.18 13.28 20.94
C LYS A 147 -14.66 13.29 21.12
N GLU A 148 -14.16 12.69 22.19
CA GLU A 148 -12.73 12.61 22.49
C GLU A 148 -11.96 11.84 21.41
N PHE A 149 -12.57 10.80 20.84
CA PHE A 149 -12.02 10.06 19.71
C PHE A 149 -11.96 10.93 18.44
N LEU A 150 -13.07 11.61 18.12
CA LEU A 150 -13.14 12.48 16.95
C LEU A 150 -12.16 13.66 17.07
N ASP A 151 -12.06 14.29 18.24
CA ASP A 151 -11.13 15.39 18.49
C ASP A 151 -9.66 14.92 18.34
N ALA A 152 -9.31 13.77 18.91
CA ALA A 152 -7.96 13.21 18.77
C ALA A 152 -7.63 12.86 17.31
N THR A 153 -8.57 12.24 16.62
CA THR A 153 -8.44 11.89 15.19
C THR A 153 -8.30 13.15 14.33
N TYR A 154 -9.11 14.17 14.57
CA TYR A 154 -9.04 15.43 13.83
C TYR A 154 -7.68 16.11 14.00
N ILE A 155 -7.15 16.20 15.21
CA ILE A 155 -5.85 16.80 15.49
C ILE A 155 -4.74 16.01 14.79
N LEU A 156 -4.77 14.68 14.89
CA LEU A 156 -3.79 13.80 14.26
C LEU A 156 -3.77 13.99 12.74
N VAL A 157 -4.94 13.92 12.12
CA VAL A 157 -5.08 14.05 10.66
C VAL A 157 -4.61 15.43 10.19
N ASN A 158 -5.09 16.51 10.81
CA ASN A 158 -4.72 17.86 10.40
C ASN A 158 -3.23 18.14 10.59
N GLY A 159 -2.64 17.74 11.73
CA GLY A 159 -1.21 17.93 11.95
C GLY A 159 -0.36 17.27 10.88
N MET A 160 -0.72 16.05 10.47
CA MET A 160 0.01 15.34 9.41
C MET A 160 -0.28 15.90 8.01
N LEU A 161 -1.51 16.36 7.74
CA LEU A 161 -1.84 16.99 6.46
C LEU A 161 -1.09 18.31 6.26
N GLU A 162 -0.99 19.16 7.26
CA GLU A 162 -0.21 20.41 7.18
C GLU A 162 1.28 20.15 6.87
N ILE A 163 1.85 19.08 7.44
CA ILE A 163 3.21 18.65 7.10
C ILE A 163 3.30 18.22 5.63
N SER A 164 2.32 17.43 5.17
CA SER A 164 2.26 16.99 3.77
C SER A 164 2.14 18.16 2.81
N GLU A 165 1.30 19.16 3.11
CA GLU A 165 1.14 20.38 2.30
C GLU A 165 2.43 21.20 2.23
N LYS A 166 3.15 21.33 3.36
CA LYS A 166 4.46 22.00 3.38
C LYS A 166 5.44 21.31 2.43
N ILE A 167 5.47 19.97 2.44
CA ILE A 167 6.38 19.19 1.59
C ILE A 167 5.99 19.34 0.12
N VAL A 168 4.71 19.13 -0.23
CA VAL A 168 4.22 19.26 -1.60
C VAL A 168 4.47 20.67 -2.13
N GLY A 169 4.13 21.70 -1.37
CA GLY A 169 4.38 23.08 -1.75
C GLY A 169 5.88 23.37 -1.94
N GLY A 170 6.74 22.80 -1.10
CA GLY A 170 8.18 22.89 -1.25
C GLY A 170 8.72 22.21 -2.50
N ILE A 171 8.24 21.01 -2.81
CA ILE A 171 8.63 20.26 -4.02
C ILE A 171 8.20 21.01 -5.28
N LEU A 172 6.96 21.49 -5.36
CA LEU A 172 6.44 22.22 -6.52
C LEU A 172 7.22 23.52 -6.81
N ASN A 173 7.78 24.14 -5.78
CA ASN A 173 8.61 25.34 -5.93
C ASN A 173 10.08 25.05 -6.31
N THR A 174 10.47 23.78 -6.36
CA THR A 174 11.83 23.35 -6.70
C THR A 174 11.92 22.69 -8.07
N GLU A 175 10.93 22.86 -8.96
CA GLU A 175 10.92 22.27 -10.28
C GLU A 175 12.27 22.44 -10.99
N ASN A 176 12.99 21.33 -11.11
CA ASN A 176 14.09 21.16 -12.03
C ASN A 176 13.75 20.01 -12.94
N ASN A 177 13.60 20.30 -14.21
CA ASN A 177 13.56 19.32 -15.28
C ASN A 177 14.92 18.61 -15.35
N HIS A 178 15.08 17.53 -14.61
CA HIS A 178 16.17 16.61 -14.84
C HIS A 178 15.74 15.63 -15.91
N ASP A 179 16.31 15.73 -17.08
CA ASP A 179 16.28 14.66 -18.08
C ASP A 179 16.83 13.39 -17.41
N THR A 180 15.97 12.41 -17.28
CA THR A 180 16.29 11.13 -16.68
C THR A 180 17.05 10.29 -17.69
N ASP A 181 18.36 10.36 -17.68
CA ASP A 181 19.14 9.18 -18.06
C ASP A 181 18.80 8.07 -17.04
N GLU A 182 18.47 6.88 -17.51
CA GLU A 182 18.17 5.70 -16.70
C GLU A 182 19.40 5.28 -15.88
N GLU A 183 19.75 6.05 -14.87
CA GLU A 183 20.80 5.69 -13.93
C GLU A 183 20.34 4.49 -13.08
N LYS A 184 21.11 3.41 -13.20
CA LYS A 184 20.93 2.15 -12.48
C LYS A 184 21.25 2.29 -10.98
N GLY A 185 20.69 3.27 -10.28
CA GLY A 185 20.99 3.47 -8.88
C GLY A 185 20.02 4.44 -8.19
N ILE A 186 20.22 4.72 -6.90
CA ILE A 186 19.52 5.79 -6.21
C ILE A 186 20.05 7.12 -6.75
N MET A 187 19.17 7.96 -7.28
CA MET A 187 19.52 9.28 -7.76
C MET A 187 19.92 10.18 -6.58
N ILE A 188 21.08 10.79 -6.68
CA ILE A 188 21.59 11.73 -5.68
C ILE A 188 21.71 13.11 -6.34
N PRO A 189 20.85 14.06 -5.98
CA PRO A 189 20.84 15.39 -6.56
C PRO A 189 22.11 16.19 -6.20
N SER A 190 22.20 17.40 -6.72
CA SER A 190 23.25 18.33 -6.31
C SER A 190 23.18 18.62 -4.79
N ALA A 191 24.29 19.00 -4.18
CA ALA A 191 24.32 19.32 -2.75
C ALA A 191 23.36 20.45 -2.37
N MET A 192 23.16 21.41 -3.27
CA MET A 192 22.24 22.53 -3.05
C MET A 192 20.78 22.06 -3.04
N GLU A 193 20.42 21.22 -3.99
CA GLU A 193 19.07 20.65 -4.06
C GLU A 193 18.80 19.74 -2.87
N LEU A 194 19.72 18.80 -2.58
CA LEU A 194 19.58 17.91 -1.44
C LEU A 194 19.38 18.69 -0.13
N ASN A 195 20.07 19.81 0.06
CA ASN A 195 19.87 20.64 1.25
C ASN A 195 18.48 21.26 1.29
N LYS A 196 17.95 21.76 0.17
CA LYS A 196 16.56 22.27 0.10
C LYS A 196 15.53 21.18 0.49
N TYR A 197 15.68 19.99 -0.07
CA TYR A 197 14.78 18.87 0.27
C TYR A 197 14.97 18.38 1.71
N THR A 198 16.19 18.45 2.24
CA THR A 198 16.46 18.14 3.66
C THR A 198 15.72 19.10 4.59
N GLU A 199 15.62 20.37 4.24
CA GLU A 199 14.85 21.37 5.01
C GLU A 199 13.33 21.07 4.99
N LEU A 200 12.82 20.44 3.94
CA LEU A 200 11.39 20.07 3.86
C LEU A 200 11.02 18.96 4.85
N VAL A 201 11.91 18.00 5.07
CA VAL A 201 11.65 16.88 5.99
C VAL A 201 11.91 17.24 7.45
N ILE A 202 12.47 18.42 7.74
CA ILE A 202 12.74 18.89 9.11
C ILE A 202 11.66 19.90 9.52
N THR A 203 11.10 19.72 10.70
CA THR A 203 10.16 20.67 11.32
C THR A 203 10.70 21.06 12.69
N ASN A 204 10.71 22.37 12.99
CA ASN A 204 11.08 22.88 14.31
C ASN A 204 10.16 22.32 15.38
N GLY A 205 10.69 21.97 16.56
CA GLY A 205 9.93 21.32 17.61
C GLY A 205 8.75 22.14 18.13
N ALA A 206 8.91 23.46 18.26
CA ALA A 206 7.81 24.31 18.69
C ALA A 206 6.67 24.35 17.66
N ASP A 207 7.00 24.40 16.36
CA ASP A 207 6.00 24.40 15.30
C ASP A 207 5.35 23.02 15.17
N PHE A 208 6.12 21.95 15.26
CA PHE A 208 5.59 20.59 15.24
C PHE A 208 4.59 20.34 16.39
N ARG A 209 4.94 20.73 17.61
CA ARG A 209 4.04 20.61 18.77
C ARG A 209 2.74 21.40 18.58
N LYS A 210 2.78 22.58 17.96
CA LYS A 210 1.57 23.38 17.66
C LYS A 210 0.62 22.65 16.70
N LEU A 211 1.14 21.95 15.70
CA LEU A 211 0.34 21.18 14.76
C LEU A 211 -0.53 20.14 15.47
N PHE A 212 -0.04 19.58 16.57
CA PHE A 212 -0.77 18.63 17.42
C PHE A 212 -1.40 19.27 18.66
N LEU A 213 -1.62 20.60 18.65
CA LEU A 213 -2.17 21.37 19.74
C LEU A 213 -1.47 21.14 21.09
N ASN A 214 -0.18 20.89 21.08
CA ASN A 214 0.66 20.54 22.23
C ASN A 214 0.19 19.29 23.02
N ARG A 215 -0.54 18.38 22.37
CA ARG A 215 -0.99 17.12 22.98
C ARG A 215 0.14 16.10 22.91
N ILE A 216 0.89 15.98 24.02
CA ILE A 216 2.07 15.09 24.10
C ILE A 216 1.71 13.65 23.76
N GLU A 217 0.56 13.17 24.22
CA GLU A 217 0.10 11.81 23.95
C GLU A 217 -0.13 11.50 22.45
N LEU A 218 -0.38 12.51 21.61
CA LEU A 218 -0.46 12.33 20.16
C LEU A 218 0.90 12.42 19.50
N LEU A 219 1.80 13.25 20.06
CA LEU A 219 3.19 13.33 19.58
C LEU A 219 3.93 12.01 19.80
N ASP A 220 3.74 11.38 20.97
CA ASP A 220 4.35 10.09 21.30
C ASP A 220 3.87 8.97 20.36
N LEU A 221 2.62 9.04 19.88
CA LEU A 221 2.11 8.08 18.90
C LEU A 221 2.88 8.10 17.58
N VAL A 222 3.26 9.28 17.10
CA VAL A 222 3.85 9.46 15.76
C VAL A 222 5.37 9.56 15.78
N THR A 223 5.99 9.58 16.96
CA THR A 223 7.44 9.75 17.14
C THR A 223 8.09 8.41 17.45
N ILE A 224 9.21 8.13 16.77
CA ILE A 224 10.03 6.94 16.97
C ILE A 224 11.32 7.31 17.69
N GLU A 225 11.84 6.36 18.48
CA GLU A 225 13.11 6.45 19.16
C GLU A 225 14.13 5.45 18.58
N PHE A 226 15.41 5.63 18.92
CA PHE A 226 16.44 4.65 18.62
C PHE A 226 16.30 3.40 19.49
N GLY A 227 16.88 2.27 19.04
CA GLY A 227 16.83 1.01 19.76
C GLY A 227 15.57 0.20 19.50
N VAL A 228 14.82 0.51 18.44
CA VAL A 228 13.66 -0.30 18.02
C VAL A 228 14.08 -1.70 17.64
N GLN A 229 13.25 -2.69 17.95
CA GLN A 229 13.53 -4.06 17.54
C GLN A 229 13.30 -4.23 16.04
N PHE A 230 14.28 -4.83 15.37
CA PHE A 230 14.15 -5.20 13.96
C PHE A 230 13.37 -6.51 13.85
N GLU A 231 12.14 -6.44 13.38
CA GLU A 231 11.31 -7.64 13.21
C GLU A 231 11.60 -8.39 11.90
N GLY A 232 12.62 -7.99 11.17
CA GLY A 232 13.18 -8.76 10.03
C GLY A 232 12.30 -8.82 8.79
N ASP A 233 11.12 -8.20 8.80
CA ASP A 233 10.18 -8.23 7.68
C ASP A 233 10.34 -6.96 6.83
N PHE A 234 10.51 -7.12 5.52
CA PHE A 234 10.67 -6.00 4.58
C PHE A 234 9.46 -5.07 4.56
N ASP A 235 8.30 -5.61 4.88
CA ASP A 235 7.05 -4.87 4.85
C ASP A 235 6.71 -4.18 6.17
N ASN A 236 7.51 -4.42 7.23
CA ASN A 236 7.25 -3.94 8.59
C ASN A 236 8.42 -3.12 9.13
N LYS A 237 8.48 -1.85 8.76
CA LYS A 237 9.41 -0.91 9.37
C LYS A 237 8.74 -0.22 10.55
N SER A 238 9.44 -0.11 11.68
CA SER A 238 8.92 0.51 12.90
C SER A 238 8.45 1.94 12.66
N PHE A 239 9.11 2.68 11.78
CA PHE A 239 8.73 4.05 11.44
C PHE A 239 7.56 4.16 10.45
N TYR A 240 7.02 3.06 9.93
CA TYR A 240 5.81 3.11 9.08
C TYR A 240 4.59 3.57 9.87
N THR A 241 4.58 3.33 11.17
CA THR A 241 3.55 3.81 12.08
C THR A 241 3.97 5.04 12.87
N ARG A 242 5.27 5.25 13.06
CA ARG A 242 5.85 6.38 13.79
C ARG A 242 6.82 7.14 12.90
N PRO A 243 6.31 7.94 11.96
CA PRO A 243 7.10 8.48 10.86
C PRO A 243 8.07 9.60 11.23
N PHE A 244 8.10 10.06 12.50
CA PHE A 244 8.95 11.17 12.91
C PHE A 244 10.02 10.74 13.92
N LEU A 245 11.26 11.14 13.66
CA LEU A 245 12.37 11.01 14.60
C LEU A 245 12.61 12.34 15.28
N TYR A 246 12.62 12.36 16.61
CA TYR A 246 12.90 13.57 17.38
C TYR A 246 14.41 13.76 17.63
N ASN A 247 14.91 14.90 17.27
CA ASN A 247 16.26 15.36 17.60
C ASN A 247 16.18 16.34 18.78
N GLU A 248 16.43 15.83 19.98
CA GLU A 248 16.38 16.61 21.22
C GLU A 248 17.45 17.70 21.30
N GLU A 249 18.66 17.50 20.71
CA GLU A 249 19.75 18.47 20.75
C GLU A 249 19.41 19.77 20.03
N LYS A 250 18.58 19.69 18.96
CA LYS A 250 18.21 20.85 18.13
C LYS A 250 16.74 21.21 18.25
N ASP A 251 15.96 20.49 19.06
CA ASP A 251 14.50 20.59 19.14
C ASP A 251 13.87 20.56 17.73
N GLN A 252 14.04 19.44 17.03
CA GLN A 252 13.57 19.25 15.65
C GLN A 252 12.97 17.87 15.46
N TYR A 253 11.93 17.78 14.63
CA TYR A 253 11.36 16.51 14.18
C TYR A 253 11.75 16.27 12.73
N ILE A 254 12.19 15.07 12.42
CA ILE A 254 12.62 14.62 11.09
C ILE A 254 11.58 13.63 10.58
N LEU A 255 10.91 13.94 9.49
CA LEU A 255 10.04 13.01 8.80
C LEU A 255 10.87 11.99 8.03
N LEU A 256 10.72 10.72 8.34
CA LEU A 256 11.55 9.64 7.80
C LEU A 256 11.18 9.25 6.37
N ASN A 257 9.88 9.18 6.07
CA ASN A 257 9.39 8.98 4.70
C ASN A 257 7.99 9.59 4.54
N ALA A 258 7.88 10.62 3.71
CA ALA A 258 6.62 11.34 3.48
C ALA A 258 5.53 10.48 2.81
N GLY A 259 5.91 9.53 1.96
CA GLY A 259 4.98 8.61 1.29
C GLY A 259 4.23 7.69 2.24
N LEU A 260 4.67 7.58 3.51
CA LEU A 260 4.07 6.71 4.51
C LEU A 260 3.09 7.42 5.45
N LEU A 261 2.96 8.75 5.37
CA LEU A 261 2.05 9.50 6.24
C LEU A 261 0.60 8.97 6.22
N PRO A 262 -0.02 8.70 5.05
CA PRO A 262 -1.37 8.14 5.03
C PRO A 262 -1.47 6.79 5.75
N THR A 263 -0.46 5.93 5.61
CA THR A 263 -0.38 4.64 6.31
C THR A 263 -0.36 4.83 7.83
N ALA A 264 0.50 5.72 8.32
CA ALA A 264 0.62 6.03 9.74
C ALA A 264 -0.68 6.60 10.31
N ILE A 265 -1.35 7.49 9.59
CA ILE A 265 -2.62 8.09 10.02
C ILE A 265 -3.71 7.01 10.14
N VAL A 266 -3.90 6.18 9.11
CA VAL A 266 -4.89 5.09 9.15
C VAL A 266 -4.61 4.15 10.32
N PHE A 267 -3.35 3.77 10.53
CA PHE A 267 -2.95 2.94 11.66
C PHE A 267 -3.36 3.56 13.00
N TRP A 268 -3.05 4.83 13.23
CA TRP A 268 -3.34 5.48 14.51
C TRP A 268 -4.82 5.76 14.72
N ILE A 269 -5.60 6.01 13.65
CA ILE A 269 -7.06 6.08 13.75
C ILE A 269 -7.60 4.74 14.25
N THR A 270 -7.13 3.61 13.71
CA THR A 270 -7.57 2.30 14.18
C THR A 270 -7.16 2.01 15.62
N CYS A 271 -5.96 2.42 16.03
CA CYS A 271 -5.50 2.30 17.41
C CYS A 271 -6.33 3.16 18.37
N LEU A 272 -6.65 4.40 17.99
CA LEU A 272 -7.55 5.26 18.76
C LEU A 272 -8.94 4.65 18.86
N ALA A 273 -9.50 4.14 17.76
CA ALA A 273 -10.79 3.47 17.78
C ALA A 273 -10.81 2.25 18.74
N LYS A 274 -9.73 1.46 18.78
CA LYS A 274 -9.56 0.38 19.75
C LYS A 274 -9.51 0.89 21.18
N LYS A 275 -8.76 1.97 21.43
CA LYS A 275 -8.66 2.59 22.75
C LYS A 275 -10.02 3.05 23.29
N TYR A 276 -10.89 3.54 22.42
CA TYR A 276 -12.24 4.00 22.78
C TYR A 276 -13.31 2.90 22.68
N GLY A 277 -12.93 1.66 22.34
CA GLY A 277 -13.85 0.52 22.29
C GLY A 277 -14.86 0.53 21.14
N ILE A 278 -14.58 1.30 20.07
CA ILE A 278 -15.46 1.48 18.90
C ILE A 278 -14.85 0.95 17.59
N PHE A 279 -13.78 0.17 17.69
CA PHE A 279 -13.00 -0.24 16.51
C PHE A 279 -13.84 -1.06 15.53
N GLU A 280 -14.62 -2.03 16.02
CA GLU A 280 -15.47 -2.88 15.17
C GLU A 280 -16.54 -2.04 14.46
N GLU A 281 -17.16 -1.08 15.16
CA GLU A 281 -18.16 -0.18 14.60
C GLU A 281 -17.56 0.72 13.50
N VAL A 282 -16.40 1.33 13.77
CA VAL A 282 -15.69 2.16 12.78
C VAL A 282 -15.36 1.35 11.55
N LEU A 283 -14.87 0.12 11.73
CA LEU A 283 -14.45 -0.75 10.64
C LEU A 283 -15.65 -1.23 9.81
N GLU A 284 -16.76 -1.59 10.44
CA GLU A 284 -17.99 -2.01 9.77
C GLU A 284 -18.57 -0.85 8.95
N ASN A 285 -18.73 0.34 9.55
CA ASN A 285 -19.21 1.52 8.84
C ASN A 285 -18.33 1.91 7.66
N TYR A 286 -17.00 1.82 7.82
CA TYR A 286 -16.04 2.05 6.73
C TYR A 286 -16.22 1.03 5.60
N ASN A 287 -16.31 -0.26 5.92
CA ASN A 287 -16.44 -1.30 4.91
C ASN A 287 -17.81 -1.29 4.22
N ASP A 288 -18.85 -0.92 4.92
CA ASP A 288 -20.18 -0.71 4.33
C ASP A 288 -20.15 0.44 3.32
N TYR A 289 -19.54 1.53 3.69
CA TYR A 289 -19.36 2.67 2.80
C TYR A 289 -18.56 2.29 1.54
N ILE A 290 -17.41 1.64 1.70
CA ILE A 290 -16.56 1.22 0.55
C ILE A 290 -17.30 0.21 -0.33
N PHE A 291 -18.03 -0.73 0.25
CA PHE A 291 -18.84 -1.67 -0.53
C PHE A 291 -19.86 -0.96 -1.43
N HIS A 292 -20.54 0.07 -0.92
CA HIS A 292 -21.45 0.90 -1.71
C HIS A 292 -20.72 1.70 -2.79
N GLU A 293 -19.53 2.23 -2.49
CA GLU A 293 -18.70 2.91 -3.50
C GLU A 293 -18.28 1.95 -4.62
N CYS A 294 -17.88 0.72 -4.28
CA CYS A 294 -17.58 -0.32 -5.28
C CYS A 294 -18.78 -0.63 -6.18
N GLN A 295 -20.00 -0.66 -5.64
CA GLN A 295 -21.22 -0.82 -6.45
C GLN A 295 -21.41 0.35 -7.42
N LYS A 296 -21.14 1.59 -6.99
CA LYS A 296 -21.18 2.77 -7.87
C LYS A 296 -20.11 2.70 -8.96
N TYR A 297 -18.87 2.30 -8.62
CA TYR A 297 -17.81 2.13 -9.62
C TYR A 297 -18.17 1.10 -10.68
N LEU A 298 -18.74 -0.04 -10.27
CA LEU A 298 -19.22 -1.05 -11.20
C LEU A 298 -20.41 -0.55 -12.04
N CYS A 299 -21.31 0.21 -11.45
CA CYS A 299 -22.40 0.83 -12.19
C CYS A 299 -21.88 1.81 -13.28
N ASN A 300 -20.85 2.59 -12.97
CA ASN A 300 -20.18 3.47 -13.95
C ASN A 300 -19.53 2.68 -15.10
N LEU A 301 -19.11 1.44 -14.85
CA LEU A 301 -18.62 0.51 -15.87
C LEU A 301 -19.74 -0.22 -16.64
N GLY A 302 -21.00 0.15 -16.44
CA GLY A 302 -22.14 -0.47 -17.10
C GLY A 302 -22.66 -1.75 -16.45
N HIS A 303 -22.19 -2.08 -15.24
CA HIS A 303 -22.63 -3.25 -14.49
C HIS A 303 -23.83 -2.90 -13.61
N LYS A 304 -25.00 -3.45 -13.90
CA LYS A 304 -26.22 -3.18 -13.14
C LYS A 304 -26.48 -4.29 -12.14
N LYS A 305 -26.81 -3.92 -10.89
CA LYS A 305 -27.23 -4.91 -9.88
C LYS A 305 -28.45 -5.68 -10.36
N VAL A 306 -28.42 -7.00 -10.23
CA VAL A 306 -29.52 -7.90 -10.60
C VAL A 306 -30.41 -8.11 -9.38
N LEU A 307 -31.70 -8.32 -9.61
CA LEU A 307 -32.62 -8.77 -8.57
C LEU A 307 -32.39 -10.26 -8.31
N GLU A 308 -31.69 -10.58 -7.26
CA GLU A 308 -31.26 -11.92 -6.87
C GLU A 308 -32.46 -12.88 -6.71
N SER A 309 -33.58 -12.34 -6.21
CA SER A 309 -34.84 -13.10 -6.07
C SER A 309 -35.37 -13.71 -7.37
N GLN A 310 -35.05 -13.09 -8.52
CA GLN A 310 -35.45 -13.63 -9.82
C GLN A 310 -34.68 -14.90 -10.19
N MET A 311 -33.49 -15.08 -9.67
CA MET A 311 -32.63 -16.25 -9.91
C MET A 311 -32.72 -17.28 -8.77
N GLY A 312 -33.52 -17.04 -7.74
CA GLY A 312 -33.57 -17.90 -6.55
C GLY A 312 -32.21 -17.91 -5.79
N ILE A 313 -31.49 -16.81 -5.83
CA ILE A 313 -30.19 -16.69 -5.18
C ILE A 313 -30.34 -15.91 -3.86
N ASP A 314 -29.88 -16.50 -2.77
CA ASP A 314 -29.79 -15.85 -1.49
C ASP A 314 -28.40 -15.24 -1.34
N LEU A 315 -28.32 -13.90 -1.30
CA LEU A 315 -27.08 -13.20 -1.00
C LEU A 315 -26.73 -13.35 0.47
N PHE A 316 -25.46 -13.59 0.69
CA PHE A 316 -24.90 -13.78 2.02
C PHE A 316 -24.05 -12.55 2.40
N SER A 317 -24.24 -12.10 3.64
CA SER A 317 -23.40 -11.07 4.26
C SER A 317 -23.02 -11.53 5.65
N SER A 318 -21.75 -11.42 5.97
CA SER A 318 -21.22 -11.69 7.30
C SER A 318 -20.07 -10.72 7.60
N SER A 319 -19.59 -10.71 8.84
CA SER A 319 -18.35 -9.98 9.17
C SER A 319 -17.23 -10.44 8.24
N GLY A 320 -16.54 -9.49 7.60
CA GLY A 320 -15.44 -9.75 6.66
C GLY A 320 -15.86 -10.10 5.22
N TYR A 321 -17.16 -10.28 4.93
CA TYR A 321 -17.61 -10.75 3.62
C TYR A 321 -18.97 -10.19 3.19
N LYS A 322 -19.05 -9.69 1.97
CA LYS A 322 -20.31 -9.28 1.30
C LYS A 322 -20.29 -9.71 -0.16
N GLU A 323 -21.46 -9.85 -0.76
CA GLU A 323 -21.56 -10.25 -2.16
C GLU A 323 -22.76 -9.62 -2.86
N TYR A 324 -22.71 -9.57 -4.18
CA TYR A 324 -23.85 -9.30 -5.04
C TYR A 324 -23.60 -9.80 -6.46
N ILE A 325 -24.64 -9.77 -7.30
CA ILE A 325 -24.56 -10.15 -8.72
C ILE A 325 -24.90 -8.93 -9.55
N ALA A 326 -24.08 -8.67 -10.55
CA ALA A 326 -24.28 -7.61 -11.51
C ALA A 326 -24.50 -8.18 -12.92
N SER A 327 -25.47 -7.61 -13.66
CA SER A 327 -25.64 -7.89 -15.09
C SER A 327 -24.80 -6.94 -15.92
N VAL A 328 -24.29 -7.46 -17.03
CA VAL A 328 -23.61 -6.71 -18.07
C VAL A 328 -24.41 -6.83 -19.37
N GLN A 329 -23.99 -6.19 -20.44
CA GLN A 329 -24.59 -6.35 -21.75
C GLN A 329 -24.57 -7.83 -22.21
N ASN A 330 -25.53 -8.22 -23.07
CA ASN A 330 -25.57 -9.53 -23.70
C ASN A 330 -25.75 -10.74 -22.74
N ASN A 331 -26.58 -10.64 -21.73
CA ASN A 331 -26.83 -11.70 -20.73
C ASN A 331 -25.60 -12.11 -19.89
N GLN A 332 -24.54 -11.35 -19.92
CA GLN A 332 -23.36 -11.63 -19.11
C GLN A 332 -23.58 -11.23 -17.66
N LEU A 333 -23.11 -12.07 -16.75
CA LEU A 333 -23.21 -11.84 -15.31
C LEU A 333 -21.84 -11.79 -14.65
N VAL A 334 -21.72 -10.95 -13.65
CA VAL A 334 -20.53 -10.82 -12.82
C VAL A 334 -20.93 -11.12 -11.37
N ILE A 335 -20.33 -12.17 -10.82
CA ILE A 335 -20.40 -12.46 -9.39
C ILE A 335 -19.38 -11.56 -8.71
N VAL A 336 -19.82 -10.73 -7.78
CA VAL A 336 -18.98 -9.81 -7.02
C VAL A 336 -18.91 -10.27 -5.58
N GLN A 337 -17.69 -10.53 -5.13
CA GLN A 337 -17.37 -10.85 -3.75
C GLN A 337 -16.51 -9.73 -3.18
N TYR A 338 -16.94 -9.16 -2.07
CA TYR A 338 -16.23 -8.13 -1.35
C TYR A 338 -15.72 -8.67 -0.02
N LEU A 339 -14.46 -8.54 0.18
CA LEU A 339 -13.72 -9.10 1.29
C LEU A 339 -13.00 -7.98 2.01
N TYR A 340 -13.10 -7.98 3.32
CA TYR A 340 -12.50 -6.94 4.14
C TYR A 340 -12.00 -7.52 5.46
N ASP A 341 -11.06 -6.81 6.05
CA ASP A 341 -10.59 -7.11 7.39
C ASP A 341 -11.70 -6.80 8.41
N ASP A 342 -12.09 -7.81 9.17
CA ASP A 342 -13.10 -7.67 10.24
C ASP A 342 -12.47 -7.20 11.58
N GLY A 343 -11.19 -6.89 11.56
CA GLY A 343 -10.45 -6.41 12.72
C GLY A 343 -9.97 -7.48 13.68
N LYS A 344 -10.42 -8.74 13.55
CA LYS A 344 -10.01 -9.83 14.45
C LYS A 344 -8.56 -10.22 14.26
N ASN A 345 -8.10 -10.18 13.01
CA ASN A 345 -6.75 -10.54 12.60
C ASN A 345 -5.89 -9.31 12.25
N TYR A 346 -6.39 -8.10 12.50
CA TYR A 346 -5.64 -6.89 12.27
C TYR A 346 -4.50 -6.79 13.27
N ASN A 347 -3.31 -7.10 12.79
CA ASN A 347 -2.10 -6.93 13.59
C ASN A 347 -1.64 -5.48 13.49
N ALA A 348 -1.77 -4.76 14.59
CA ALA A 348 -1.34 -3.37 14.71
C ALA A 348 0.16 -3.16 14.40
N CYS A 349 0.98 -4.20 14.53
CA CYS A 349 2.42 -4.12 14.27
C CYS A 349 2.77 -4.34 12.79
N THR A 350 1.92 -5.02 12.02
CA THR A 350 2.30 -5.49 10.69
C THR A 350 1.67 -4.70 9.54
N LEU A 351 0.68 -3.83 9.78
CA LEU A 351 -0.09 -3.18 8.72
C LEU A 351 -0.66 -4.16 7.67
N HIS A 352 -0.54 -5.45 7.91
CA HIS A 352 -1.07 -6.51 7.09
C HIS A 352 -2.27 -7.11 7.79
N SER A 353 -3.41 -7.11 7.12
CA SER A 353 -4.51 -7.94 7.54
C SER A 353 -4.25 -9.37 7.08
N THR A 354 -3.99 -10.25 8.00
CA THR A 354 -4.00 -11.68 7.75
C THR A 354 -5.43 -12.17 7.88
N ILE A 355 -6.19 -12.10 6.80
CA ILE A 355 -7.38 -12.93 6.70
C ILE A 355 -6.86 -14.37 6.63
N GLU A 356 -7.21 -15.23 7.59
CA GLU A 356 -6.74 -16.61 7.60
C GLU A 356 -7.10 -17.29 6.27
N LYS A 357 -6.08 -17.67 5.52
CA LYS A 357 -6.18 -18.18 4.14
C LYS A 357 -7.20 -19.33 4.01
N LYS A 358 -7.41 -20.10 5.08
CA LYS A 358 -8.24 -21.31 5.04
C LYS A 358 -9.73 -20.98 5.16
N GLU A 359 -10.14 -20.21 6.16
CA GLU A 359 -11.56 -19.83 6.36
C GLU A 359 -12.08 -19.01 5.19
N PHE A 360 -11.27 -18.07 4.74
CA PHE A 360 -11.53 -17.25 3.59
C PHE A 360 -11.74 -18.07 2.32
N ASN A 361 -10.80 -18.94 1.96
CA ASN A 361 -10.91 -19.78 0.78
C ASN A 361 -12.14 -20.69 0.84
N ASP A 362 -12.51 -21.17 2.00
CA ASP A 362 -13.67 -22.05 2.16
C ASP A 362 -15.00 -21.31 1.96
N VAL A 363 -15.14 -20.10 2.52
CA VAL A 363 -16.35 -19.27 2.33
C VAL A 363 -16.47 -18.83 0.88
N VAL A 364 -15.44 -18.19 0.34
CA VAL A 364 -15.41 -17.72 -1.05
C VAL A 364 -15.73 -18.85 -2.01
N SER A 365 -15.11 -20.00 -1.81
CA SER A 365 -15.27 -21.17 -2.67
C SER A 365 -16.69 -21.72 -2.67
N LYS A 366 -17.25 -21.92 -1.47
CA LYS A 366 -18.61 -22.43 -1.31
C LYS A 366 -19.62 -21.48 -1.92
N ARG A 367 -19.46 -20.18 -1.67
CA ARG A 367 -20.37 -19.16 -2.20
C ARG A 367 -20.26 -19.05 -3.73
N LEU A 368 -19.06 -19.07 -4.28
CA LEU A 368 -18.87 -19.07 -5.74
C LEU A 368 -19.51 -20.31 -6.39
N SER A 369 -19.29 -21.49 -5.84
CA SER A 369 -19.88 -22.73 -6.37
C SER A 369 -21.41 -22.67 -6.32
N TYR A 370 -21.98 -22.14 -5.24
CA TYR A 370 -23.41 -21.94 -5.10
C TYR A 370 -23.96 -20.98 -6.16
N HIS A 371 -23.36 -19.80 -6.31
CA HIS A 371 -23.80 -18.82 -7.31
C HIS A 371 -23.65 -19.35 -8.73
N TYR A 372 -22.54 -19.99 -9.02
CA TYR A 372 -22.30 -20.58 -10.35
C TYR A 372 -23.38 -21.59 -10.72
N SER A 373 -23.71 -22.50 -9.80
CA SER A 373 -24.79 -23.49 -10.02
C SER A 373 -26.14 -22.84 -10.25
N LYS A 374 -26.50 -21.82 -9.42
CA LYS A 374 -27.79 -21.14 -9.54
C LYS A 374 -27.90 -20.32 -10.82
N ILE A 375 -26.85 -19.67 -11.25
CA ILE A 375 -26.81 -18.87 -12.48
C ILE A 375 -26.95 -19.80 -13.71
N ILE A 376 -26.28 -20.96 -13.70
CA ILE A 376 -26.41 -21.95 -14.76
C ILE A 376 -27.84 -22.57 -14.79
N GLU A 377 -28.41 -22.91 -13.63
CA GLU A 377 -29.80 -23.34 -13.51
C GLU A 377 -30.79 -22.31 -14.08
N TYR A 378 -30.48 -21.03 -13.96
CA TYR A 378 -31.25 -19.93 -14.54
C TYR A 378 -31.13 -19.84 -16.07
N GLY A 379 -30.14 -20.50 -16.68
CA GLY A 379 -29.96 -20.59 -18.13
C GLY A 379 -28.86 -19.68 -18.69
N VAL A 380 -27.93 -19.20 -17.87
CA VAL A 380 -26.75 -18.44 -18.33
C VAL A 380 -25.63 -19.43 -18.64
N GLU A 381 -25.00 -19.28 -19.80
CA GLU A 381 -23.87 -20.12 -20.21
C GLU A 381 -22.63 -19.84 -19.36
N LYS A 382 -21.80 -20.86 -19.14
CA LYS A 382 -20.60 -20.76 -18.31
C LYS A 382 -19.63 -19.66 -18.79
N GLU A 383 -19.54 -19.48 -20.10
CA GLU A 383 -18.68 -18.51 -20.79
C GLU A 383 -19.14 -17.07 -20.60
N ASP A 384 -20.35 -16.86 -20.08
CA ASP A 384 -20.93 -15.55 -19.79
C ASP A 384 -20.98 -15.23 -18.29
N ILE A 385 -20.35 -16.07 -17.46
CA ILE A 385 -20.21 -15.85 -16.01
C ILE A 385 -18.79 -15.43 -15.68
N PHE A 386 -18.67 -14.27 -15.07
CA PHE A 386 -17.39 -13.68 -14.63
C PHE A 386 -17.37 -13.49 -13.11
N VAL A 387 -16.19 -13.46 -12.53
CA VAL A 387 -16.01 -13.30 -11.09
C VAL A 387 -15.05 -12.15 -10.81
N ILE A 388 -15.47 -11.25 -9.93
CA ILE A 388 -14.64 -10.23 -9.30
C ILE A 388 -14.55 -10.53 -7.80
N ILE A 389 -13.32 -10.44 -7.28
CA ILE A 389 -13.05 -10.48 -5.86
C ILE A 389 -12.41 -9.14 -5.49
N ILE A 390 -13.19 -8.30 -4.82
CA ILE A 390 -12.74 -7.02 -4.32
C ILE A 390 -12.19 -7.25 -2.92
N ILE A 391 -10.93 -6.89 -2.71
CA ILE A 391 -10.24 -7.08 -1.43
C ILE A 391 -9.94 -5.70 -0.85
N ASN A 392 -10.65 -5.32 0.20
CA ASN A 392 -10.42 -4.08 0.93
C ASN A 392 -9.57 -4.35 2.17
N SER A 393 -8.30 -3.96 2.12
CA SER A 393 -7.39 -4.04 3.26
C SER A 393 -7.01 -2.63 3.72
N LEU A 394 -6.94 -2.41 5.02
CA LEU A 394 -6.47 -1.14 5.59
C LEU A 394 -4.97 -0.95 5.42
N GLY A 395 -4.23 -2.04 5.27
CA GLY A 395 -2.79 -2.05 5.06
C GLY A 395 -2.38 -2.12 3.61
N ARG A 396 -1.09 -2.32 3.37
CA ARG A 396 -0.53 -2.64 2.06
C ARG A 396 -1.12 -3.98 1.61
N GLY A 397 -1.84 -3.95 0.51
CA GLY A 397 -2.67 -5.06 0.08
C GLY A 397 -1.92 -6.36 -0.12
N MET A 398 -2.60 -7.44 0.19
CA MET A 398 -2.08 -8.78 0.11
C MET A 398 -2.58 -9.52 -1.13
N ALA A 399 -1.71 -10.29 -1.74
CA ALA A 399 -2.08 -11.25 -2.76
C ALA A 399 -2.51 -12.56 -2.09
N TYR A 400 -3.78 -12.95 -2.27
CA TYR A 400 -4.27 -14.24 -1.79
C TYR A 400 -4.29 -15.26 -2.92
N GLY A 401 -3.78 -16.45 -2.63
CA GLY A 401 -3.95 -17.61 -3.51
C GLY A 401 -5.36 -18.15 -3.36
N ILE A 402 -6.20 -18.06 -4.39
CA ILE A 402 -7.46 -18.79 -4.45
C ILE A 402 -7.17 -20.17 -5.04
N LYS A 403 -7.76 -21.23 -4.44
CA LYS A 403 -7.71 -22.56 -5.01
C LYS A 403 -8.26 -22.53 -6.44
N LYS A 404 -7.71 -23.39 -7.29
CA LYS A 404 -8.15 -23.56 -8.67
C LYS A 404 -9.60 -24.07 -8.64
N TYR A 405 -10.52 -23.28 -9.22
CA TYR A 405 -11.91 -23.68 -9.43
C TYR A 405 -12.15 -23.92 -10.89
N ASP A 406 -13.23 -24.64 -11.17
CA ASP A 406 -13.68 -25.00 -12.51
C ASP A 406 -14.41 -23.82 -13.19
N TYR A 407 -13.70 -22.67 -13.29
CA TYR A 407 -14.19 -21.47 -13.98
C TYR A 407 -13.70 -21.44 -15.42
N CYS A 408 -14.50 -20.85 -16.30
CA CYS A 408 -14.07 -20.55 -17.66
C CYS A 408 -12.96 -19.47 -17.66
N TYR A 409 -13.04 -18.52 -16.70
CA TYR A 409 -12.08 -17.42 -16.56
C TYR A 409 -11.58 -17.29 -15.13
N PRO A 410 -10.28 -17.05 -14.92
CA PRO A 410 -9.76 -16.81 -13.57
C PRO A 410 -10.39 -15.53 -12.99
N PRO A 411 -10.75 -15.52 -11.69
CA PRO A 411 -11.32 -14.34 -11.05
C PRO A 411 -10.42 -13.11 -11.15
N LEU A 412 -11.02 -11.95 -11.41
CA LEU A 412 -10.33 -10.67 -11.26
C LEU A 412 -10.25 -10.33 -9.77
N ARG A 413 -9.03 -10.16 -9.27
CA ARG A 413 -8.77 -9.65 -7.92
C ARG A 413 -8.38 -8.20 -8.03
N ILE A 414 -9.01 -7.37 -7.23
CA ILE A 414 -8.83 -5.93 -7.35
C ILE A 414 -9.05 -5.26 -5.99
N HIS A 415 -8.28 -4.22 -5.72
CA HIS A 415 -8.54 -3.31 -4.59
C HIS A 415 -9.61 -2.28 -4.99
N PRO A 416 -10.44 -1.77 -4.04
CA PRO A 416 -11.41 -0.71 -4.31
C PRO A 416 -10.84 0.50 -5.04
N PHE A 417 -9.63 0.92 -4.67
CA PHE A 417 -8.91 2.02 -5.34
C PHE A 417 -8.66 1.74 -6.83
N GLU A 418 -8.20 0.53 -7.17
CA GLU A 418 -7.98 0.14 -8.57
C GLU A 418 -9.29 0.13 -9.35
N LEU A 419 -10.37 -0.38 -8.73
CA LEU A 419 -11.70 -0.36 -9.34
C LEU A 419 -12.21 1.07 -9.57
N MET A 420 -11.96 1.98 -8.64
CA MET A 420 -12.24 3.41 -8.80
C MET A 420 -11.50 3.97 -10.02
N CYS A 421 -10.20 3.76 -10.12
CA CYS A 421 -9.37 4.24 -11.22
C CYS A 421 -9.88 3.73 -12.58
N ILE A 422 -10.23 2.43 -12.65
CA ILE A 422 -10.80 1.84 -13.87
C ILE A 422 -12.13 2.51 -14.20
N SER A 423 -13.00 2.72 -13.21
CA SER A 423 -14.32 3.33 -13.42
C SER A 423 -14.28 4.78 -13.90
N ILE A 424 -13.18 5.49 -13.63
CA ILE A 424 -12.97 6.86 -14.11
C ILE A 424 -12.43 6.87 -15.55
N ASN A 425 -11.57 5.91 -15.89
CA ASN A 425 -10.87 5.87 -17.17
C ASN A 425 -11.62 5.12 -18.26
N GLU A 426 -12.45 4.15 -17.90
CA GLU A 426 -13.21 3.34 -18.84
C GLU A 426 -14.64 3.85 -19.03
N LYS A 427 -15.15 3.70 -20.25
CA LYS A 427 -16.54 4.06 -20.56
C LYS A 427 -17.50 2.94 -20.16
N ALA A 428 -18.71 3.29 -19.75
CA ALA A 428 -19.76 2.35 -19.38
C ALA A 428 -20.05 1.28 -20.46
N GLU A 429 -19.89 1.65 -21.73
CA GLU A 429 -20.12 0.76 -22.88
C GLU A 429 -18.96 -0.21 -23.13
N SER A 430 -17.81 -0.03 -22.46
CA SER A 430 -16.60 -0.81 -22.74
C SER A 430 -16.70 -2.28 -22.33
N VAL A 431 -17.65 -2.62 -21.45
CA VAL A 431 -17.81 -3.98 -20.87
C VAL A 431 -16.46 -4.49 -20.36
N PHE A 432 -15.78 -3.64 -19.61
CA PHE A 432 -14.36 -3.80 -19.25
C PHE A 432 -14.04 -5.17 -18.64
N ILE A 433 -14.80 -5.60 -17.63
CA ILE A 433 -14.46 -6.81 -16.87
C ILE A 433 -14.54 -8.09 -17.71
N PRO A 434 -15.64 -8.38 -18.43
CA PRO A 434 -15.68 -9.50 -19.36
C PRO A 434 -14.60 -9.46 -20.42
N ARG A 435 -14.39 -8.30 -21.02
CA ARG A 435 -13.33 -8.11 -22.04
C ARG A 435 -11.95 -8.41 -21.48
N TYR A 436 -11.65 -7.87 -20.30
CA TYR A 436 -10.37 -8.07 -19.63
C TYR A 436 -10.13 -9.52 -19.26
N LEU A 437 -11.11 -10.19 -18.64
CA LEU A 437 -10.93 -11.57 -18.21
C LEU A 437 -10.82 -12.55 -19.39
N LYS A 438 -11.54 -12.29 -20.50
CA LYS A 438 -11.36 -13.04 -21.76
C LYS A 438 -9.97 -12.84 -22.34
N ALA A 439 -9.48 -11.60 -22.40
CA ALA A 439 -8.15 -11.28 -22.88
C ALA A 439 -7.05 -11.87 -21.99
N LYS A 440 -7.19 -11.78 -20.68
CA LYS A 440 -6.26 -12.39 -19.71
C LYS A 440 -6.15 -13.90 -19.88
N ASN A 441 -7.28 -14.59 -20.05
CA ASN A 441 -7.29 -16.03 -20.28
C ASN A 441 -6.54 -16.39 -21.56
N ASN A 442 -6.77 -15.65 -22.64
CA ASN A 442 -6.06 -15.86 -23.91
C ASN A 442 -4.56 -15.61 -23.77
N LEU A 443 -4.16 -14.56 -23.03
CA LEU A 443 -2.74 -14.25 -22.80
C LEU A 443 -2.08 -15.33 -21.93
N GLN A 444 -2.73 -15.82 -20.91
CA GLN A 444 -2.21 -16.93 -20.09
C GLN A 444 -2.01 -18.21 -20.92
N THR A 445 -2.94 -18.51 -21.82
CA THR A 445 -2.79 -19.61 -22.76
C THR A 445 -1.60 -19.38 -23.70
N PHE A 446 -1.45 -18.16 -24.21
CA PHE A 446 -0.32 -17.78 -25.05
C PHE A 446 1.01 -17.90 -24.30
N ILE A 447 1.11 -17.39 -23.06
CA ILE A 447 2.31 -17.52 -22.23
C ILE A 447 2.63 -18.99 -21.93
N GLN A 448 1.64 -19.83 -21.62
CA GLN A 448 1.84 -21.26 -21.41
C GLN A 448 2.39 -21.98 -22.66
N VAL A 449 1.93 -21.59 -23.84
CA VAL A 449 2.44 -22.12 -25.11
C VAL A 449 3.84 -21.60 -25.42
N THR A 450 4.12 -20.34 -25.11
CA THR A 450 5.40 -19.68 -25.43
C THR A 450 6.45 -19.85 -24.35
N SER A 451 6.10 -20.24 -23.12
CA SER A 451 7.07 -20.52 -22.05
C SER A 451 7.98 -21.72 -22.36
N GLN A 452 7.66 -22.50 -23.39
CA GLN A 452 8.58 -23.48 -23.97
C GLN A 452 9.65 -22.86 -24.86
N TYR A 453 9.53 -21.56 -25.20
CA TYR A 453 10.46 -20.82 -26.02
C TYR A 453 10.85 -19.52 -25.32
N PRO A 454 12.12 -19.29 -25.01
CA PRO A 454 12.54 -18.04 -24.37
C PRO A 454 12.19 -16.87 -25.29
N PHE A 455 11.51 -15.86 -24.74
CA PHE A 455 11.27 -14.59 -25.42
C PHE A 455 12.62 -13.99 -25.79
N GLN A 456 12.92 -13.93 -27.07
CA GLN A 456 13.91 -12.97 -27.57
C GLN A 456 13.19 -11.62 -27.60
N ALA A 457 13.71 -10.68 -26.80
CA ALA A 457 13.23 -9.31 -26.79
C ALA A 457 13.19 -8.75 -28.21
N ILE A 458 12.02 -8.27 -28.61
CA ILE A 458 11.87 -7.43 -29.81
C ILE A 458 12.29 -6.01 -29.42
#